data_6693de07622db92f3d340072e6978d45
#
_entry.id   6693de07622db92f3d340072e6978d45
#
_cell.length_a   1.000
_cell.length_b   1.000
_cell.length_c   1.000
_cell.angle_alpha   90.00
_cell.angle_beta   90.00
_cell.angle_gamma   90.00
#
_symmetry.space_group_name_H-M   'P 1'
#
loop_
_entity.id
_entity.type
_entity.pdbx_description
1 polymer ?
#
loop_
_entity_poly.entity_id
_entity_poly.type
_entity_poly.pdbx_seq_one_letter_code
_entity_poly.pdbx_strand_id
1 'polypeptide(L)'
;MTRPLWDYYVSSSHNTYLIGHQLVGESTIEGYIRALLHSCRSVERKPIHSFLFLTHIVFTAVDIFDGDKEPLVTHGNSFTTKVSLRKACEAIAKYAFVVSPYPVIISAEIHCSIPQQDMIASIMREVFGESLVSAPVKDRPKINHLPSPEELKGRILLKVRFDLCSVTYQANSCE
;
A
#
# COMPACT_ATOMS: atom_id res chain seq x y z
N MET A 1 -9.31 -15.14 16.05
CA MET A 1 -9.30 -14.88 14.57
C MET A 1 -8.44 -15.94 13.87
N THR A 2 -8.90 -17.19 13.92
CA THR A 2 -8.14 -18.38 13.49
C THR A 2 -8.60 -18.96 12.14
N ARG A 3 -9.62 -18.37 11.51
CA ARG A 3 -10.05 -18.74 10.16
C ARG A 3 -9.22 -18.02 9.10
N PRO A 4 -9.22 -18.47 7.83
CA PRO A 4 -8.50 -17.78 6.76
C PRO A 4 -8.86 -16.29 6.65
N LEU A 5 -7.92 -15.45 6.21
CA LEU A 5 -8.08 -14.00 6.16
C LEU A 5 -9.32 -13.53 5.37
N TRP A 6 -9.73 -14.27 4.32
CA TRP A 6 -10.92 -13.95 3.52
C TRP A 6 -12.27 -14.10 4.26
N ASP A 7 -12.28 -14.79 5.42
CA ASP A 7 -13.50 -14.98 6.22
C ASP A 7 -13.84 -13.73 7.07
N TYR A 8 -13.02 -12.68 7.00
CA TYR A 8 -13.17 -11.48 7.83
C TYR A 8 -13.37 -10.24 6.98
N TYR A 9 -14.21 -9.33 7.51
CA TYR A 9 -14.26 -7.96 7.01
C TYR A 9 -13.04 -7.17 7.51
N VAL A 10 -12.43 -6.40 6.60
CA VAL A 10 -11.26 -5.58 6.91
C VAL A 10 -11.67 -4.11 6.89
N SER A 11 -11.53 -3.43 8.03
CA SER A 11 -11.70 -1.98 8.12
C SER A 11 -10.68 -1.29 7.23
N SER A 12 -11.13 -0.47 6.28
CA SER A 12 -10.29 0.17 5.28
C SER A 12 -10.46 1.69 5.25
N SER A 13 -9.41 2.40 4.88
CA SER A 13 -9.40 3.83 4.63
C SER A 13 -9.03 4.10 3.17
N HIS A 14 -9.75 5.00 2.52
CA HIS A 14 -9.56 5.39 1.12
C HIS A 14 -8.77 6.69 1.02
N ASN A 15 -7.78 6.76 0.09
CA ASN A 15 -6.89 7.91 -0.07
C ASN A 15 -6.36 8.41 1.26
N THR A 16 -5.83 7.50 2.05
CA THR A 16 -5.48 7.70 3.47
C THR A 16 -4.53 8.88 3.69
N TYR A 17 -3.71 9.24 2.70
CA TYR A 17 -2.80 10.38 2.74
C TYR A 17 -3.51 11.75 2.58
N LEU A 18 -4.75 11.78 2.05
CA LEU A 18 -5.48 13.03 1.82
C LEU A 18 -6.27 13.45 3.06
N ILE A 19 -6.10 14.72 3.43
CA ILE A 19 -6.99 15.40 4.36
C ILE A 19 -7.74 16.50 3.61
N GLY A 20 -9.09 16.45 3.65
CA GLY A 20 -9.95 17.41 2.97
C GLY A 20 -10.35 17.01 1.56
N HIS A 21 -10.27 17.93 0.61
CA HIS A 21 -10.81 17.76 -0.74
C HIS A 21 -9.86 16.94 -1.64
N GLN A 22 -10.41 15.96 -2.38
CA GLN A 22 -9.60 15.00 -3.17
C GLN A 22 -8.85 15.61 -4.37
N LEU A 23 -9.28 16.75 -4.89
CA LEU A 23 -8.65 17.40 -6.05
C LEU A 23 -7.64 18.49 -5.67
N VAL A 24 -7.81 19.10 -4.50
CA VAL A 24 -6.99 20.25 -4.03
C VAL A 24 -6.64 20.13 -2.55
N GLY A 25 -6.80 18.95 -1.97
CA GLY A 25 -6.50 18.68 -0.56
C GLY A 25 -5.00 18.55 -0.28
N GLU A 26 -4.66 18.55 0.98
CA GLU A 26 -3.30 18.35 1.44
C GLU A 26 -3.02 16.85 1.65
N SER A 27 -1.91 16.36 1.09
CA SER A 27 -1.41 15.01 1.36
C SER A 27 -0.50 15.05 2.58
N THR A 28 -0.78 14.21 3.58
CA THR A 28 -0.02 14.19 4.82
C THR A 28 0.13 12.77 5.39
N ILE A 29 1.15 12.59 6.23
CA ILE A 29 1.31 11.35 7.01
C ILE A 29 0.25 11.23 8.12
N GLU A 30 -0.37 12.33 8.53
CA GLU A 30 -1.38 12.37 9.57
C GLU A 30 -2.61 11.51 9.23
N GLY A 31 -2.98 11.44 7.95
CA GLY A 31 -4.05 10.56 7.48
C GLY A 31 -3.79 9.09 7.82
N TYR A 32 -2.56 8.61 7.59
CA TYR A 32 -2.17 7.24 7.96
C TYR A 32 -2.22 7.01 9.47
N ILE A 33 -1.69 7.96 10.25
CA ILE A 33 -1.68 7.88 11.70
C ILE A 33 -3.11 7.76 12.25
N ARG A 34 -4.01 8.63 11.81
CA ARG A 34 -5.42 8.61 12.21
C ARG A 34 -6.11 7.31 11.82
N ALA A 35 -5.99 6.87 10.58
CA ALA A 35 -6.60 5.63 10.12
C ALA A 35 -6.15 4.43 10.96
N LEU A 36 -4.85 4.28 11.23
CA LEU A 36 -4.30 3.19 12.01
C LEU A 36 -4.72 3.25 13.49
N LEU A 37 -4.77 4.44 14.10
CA LEU A 37 -5.24 4.64 15.47
C LEU A 37 -6.76 4.40 15.61
N HIS A 38 -7.54 4.53 14.53
CA HIS A 38 -8.95 4.13 14.46
C HIS A 38 -9.15 2.66 14.04
N SER A 39 -8.12 1.81 14.23
CA SER A 39 -8.16 0.38 13.93
C SER A 39 -8.38 0.03 12.45
N CYS A 40 -8.07 0.94 11.53
CA CYS A 40 -8.03 0.63 10.12
C CYS A 40 -6.90 -0.37 9.85
N ARG A 41 -7.20 -1.45 9.14
CA ARG A 41 -6.23 -2.52 8.83
C ARG A 41 -5.90 -2.60 7.34
N SER A 42 -6.54 -1.78 6.53
CA SER A 42 -6.22 -1.64 5.11
C SER A 42 -6.22 -0.18 4.70
N VAL A 43 -5.18 0.27 4.00
CA VAL A 43 -5.04 1.65 3.51
C VAL A 43 -4.97 1.65 1.97
N GLU A 44 -5.95 2.31 1.25
CA GLU A 44 -6.29 2.05 -0.16
C GLU A 44 -6.82 3.21 -1.05
N ARG A 45 -6.91 3.01 -2.42
CA ARG A 45 -7.64 3.82 -3.41
C ARG A 45 -8.70 2.99 -4.16
N LYS A 46 -9.85 3.60 -4.55
CA LYS A 46 -10.85 2.96 -5.44
C LYS A 46 -10.43 3.04 -6.92
N PRO A 47 -10.59 1.98 -7.71
CA PRO A 47 -10.58 2.11 -9.17
C PRO A 47 -11.86 2.84 -9.63
N ILE A 48 -11.70 3.83 -10.51
CA ILE A 48 -12.80 4.70 -10.99
C ILE A 48 -13.80 3.96 -11.91
N HIS A 49 -13.51 2.77 -12.38
CA HIS A 49 -14.41 2.00 -13.26
C HIS A 49 -14.48 0.52 -12.86
N SER A 50 -15.55 0.14 -12.19
CA SER A 50 -16.26 -1.10 -12.50
C SER A 50 -17.67 -1.08 -11.94
N PHE A 51 -18.59 -0.91 -12.85
CA PHE A 51 -19.99 -1.24 -12.74
C PHE A 51 -20.10 -2.78 -12.75
N LEU A 52 -19.90 -3.38 -11.60
CA LEU A 52 -20.31 -4.78 -11.36
C LEU A 52 -20.39 -5.02 -9.85
N PHE A 53 -21.60 -5.15 -9.41
CA PHE A 53 -22.00 -5.61 -8.10
C PHE A 53 -21.43 -7.00 -7.80
N LEU A 54 -21.15 -7.27 -6.56
CA LEU A 54 -20.79 -8.53 -5.91
C LEU A 54 -19.28 -8.88 -5.86
N THR A 55 -18.57 -8.18 -5.02
CA THR A 55 -17.67 -8.79 -4.01
C THR A 55 -17.10 -7.65 -3.14
N HIS A 56 -17.47 -7.62 -1.88
CA HIS A 56 -17.07 -6.60 -0.91
C HIS A 56 -15.65 -6.83 -0.38
N ILE A 57 -14.66 -6.81 -1.25
CA ILE A 57 -13.27 -6.66 -0.84
C ILE A 57 -12.81 -5.31 -1.38
N VAL A 58 -12.85 -4.31 -0.52
CA VAL A 58 -12.39 -2.95 -0.83
C VAL A 58 -10.91 -2.88 -0.47
N PHE A 59 -10.07 -2.66 -1.45
CA PHE A 59 -8.62 -2.57 -1.32
C PHE A 59 -8.15 -1.13 -1.57
N THR A 60 -7.15 -0.65 -0.86
CA THR A 60 -6.56 0.69 -0.94
C THR A 60 -5.23 0.69 -1.65
N ALA A 61 -4.99 1.66 -2.52
CA ALA A 61 -3.67 1.87 -3.09
C ALA A 61 -3.03 3.13 -2.51
N VAL A 62 -1.75 3.03 -2.23
CA VAL A 62 -0.85 4.18 -2.15
C VAL A 62 -0.41 4.43 -3.57
N ASP A 63 -0.89 5.53 -4.20
CA ASP A 63 -0.42 5.92 -5.53
C ASP A 63 1.01 6.43 -5.41
N ILE A 64 1.94 5.72 -6.02
CA ILE A 64 3.37 6.01 -5.96
C ILE A 64 3.84 6.45 -7.34
N PHE A 65 4.37 7.66 -7.41
CA PHE A 65 4.91 8.27 -8.62
C PHE A 65 6.38 8.59 -8.49
N ASP A 66 7.05 8.77 -9.61
CA ASP A 66 8.43 9.26 -9.64
C ASP A 66 8.53 10.63 -8.96
N GLY A 67 9.52 10.79 -8.12
CA GLY A 67 9.96 12.06 -7.57
C GLY A 67 11.36 12.40 -8.02
N ASP A 68 11.81 13.63 -7.75
CA ASP A 68 13.15 14.10 -8.17
C ASP A 68 14.28 13.28 -7.53
N LYS A 69 14.10 12.84 -6.30
CA LYS A 69 15.13 12.11 -5.52
C LYS A 69 14.65 10.76 -5.01
N GLU A 70 13.37 10.62 -4.73
CA GLU A 70 12.77 9.41 -4.19
C GLU A 70 11.29 9.31 -4.62
N PRO A 71 10.70 8.10 -4.59
CA PRO A 71 9.28 7.92 -4.87
C PRO A 71 8.40 8.74 -3.92
N LEU A 72 7.32 9.29 -4.48
CA LEU A 72 6.37 10.16 -3.77
C LEU A 72 4.97 9.55 -3.80
N VAL A 73 4.25 9.71 -2.72
CA VAL A 73 2.83 9.41 -2.61
C VAL A 73 2.03 10.64 -2.97
N THR A 74 1.14 10.52 -3.95
CA THR A 74 0.29 11.63 -4.39
C THR A 74 -0.97 11.09 -5.09
N HIS A 75 -2.02 11.91 -5.18
CA HIS A 75 -3.18 11.60 -5.99
C HIS A 75 -2.88 11.98 -7.44
N GLY A 76 -2.77 11.01 -8.32
CA GLY A 76 -2.48 11.24 -9.74
C GLY A 76 -3.48 12.20 -10.40
N ASN A 77 -2.98 13.07 -11.30
CA ASN A 77 -3.77 14.07 -12.01
C ASN A 77 -4.53 15.07 -11.12
N SER A 78 -4.01 15.38 -9.94
CA SER A 78 -4.59 16.36 -9.01
C SER A 78 -3.57 17.43 -8.60
N PHE A 79 -4.07 18.53 -8.02
CA PHE A 79 -3.24 19.59 -7.43
C PHE A 79 -2.94 19.35 -5.95
N THR A 80 -2.99 18.09 -5.51
CA THR A 80 -2.69 17.72 -4.13
C THR A 80 -1.19 17.80 -3.86
N THR A 81 -0.81 18.07 -2.61
CA THR A 81 0.58 18.04 -2.19
C THR A 81 1.13 16.60 -2.24
N LYS A 82 2.45 16.45 -2.24
CA LYS A 82 3.14 15.17 -2.34
C LYS A 82 3.78 14.81 -1.01
N VAL A 83 3.76 13.53 -0.65
CA VAL A 83 4.39 13.00 0.56
C VAL A 83 5.49 12.01 0.18
N SER A 84 6.65 12.09 0.84
CA SER A 84 7.71 11.10 0.69
C SER A 84 7.19 9.70 1.02
N LEU A 85 7.46 8.71 0.16
CA LEU A 85 7.11 7.31 0.42
C LEU A 85 7.75 6.82 1.72
N ARG A 86 9.03 7.17 1.96
CA ARG A 86 9.75 6.80 3.17
C ARG A 86 9.02 7.29 4.42
N LYS A 87 8.64 8.57 4.47
CA LYS A 87 7.90 9.12 5.61
C LYS A 87 6.54 8.46 5.83
N ALA A 88 5.84 8.11 4.75
CA ALA A 88 4.58 7.36 4.85
C ALA A 88 4.82 5.96 5.43
N CYS A 89 5.83 5.24 4.95
CA CYS A 89 6.20 3.92 5.47
C CYS A 89 6.63 3.98 6.95
N GLU A 90 7.44 4.97 7.34
CA GLU A 90 7.86 5.18 8.74
C GLU A 90 6.66 5.45 9.67
N ALA A 91 5.70 6.26 9.23
CA ALA A 91 4.47 6.49 9.98
C ALA A 91 3.66 5.20 10.12
N ILE A 92 3.50 4.43 9.03
CA ILE A 92 2.82 3.13 9.07
C ILE A 92 3.54 2.18 10.03
N ALA A 93 4.85 2.01 9.91
CA ALA A 93 5.63 1.12 10.78
C ALA A 93 5.46 1.47 12.26
N LYS A 94 5.47 2.76 12.59
CA LYS A 94 5.33 3.27 13.97
C LYS A 94 3.94 3.01 14.55
N TYR A 95 2.88 3.16 13.77
CA TYR A 95 1.50 3.16 14.27
C TYR A 95 0.70 1.90 13.91
N ALA A 96 1.22 1.02 13.04
CA ALA A 96 0.52 -0.17 12.56
C ALA A 96 -0.07 -1.04 13.67
N PHE A 97 0.67 -1.23 14.75
CA PHE A 97 0.32 -2.21 15.80
C PHE A 97 0.04 -1.58 17.17
N VAL A 98 -0.13 -0.25 17.24
CA VAL A 98 -0.38 0.46 18.51
C VAL A 98 -1.72 0.09 19.13
N VAL A 99 -2.78 0.03 18.31
CA VAL A 99 -4.15 -0.25 18.80
C VAL A 99 -4.64 -1.66 18.49
N SER A 100 -3.97 -2.38 17.60
CA SER A 100 -4.36 -3.74 17.21
C SER A 100 -3.14 -4.51 16.72
N PRO A 101 -2.91 -5.75 17.21
CA PRO A 101 -1.80 -6.58 16.77
C PRO A 101 -2.04 -7.24 15.40
N TYR A 102 -3.25 -7.19 14.87
CA TYR A 102 -3.63 -7.87 13.64
C TYR A 102 -2.99 -7.21 12.40
N PRO A 103 -2.84 -7.97 11.28
CA PRO A 103 -2.07 -7.52 10.13
C PRO A 103 -2.59 -6.22 9.53
N VAL A 104 -1.67 -5.45 8.95
CA VAL A 104 -1.98 -4.29 8.10
C VAL A 104 -1.73 -4.66 6.65
N ILE A 105 -2.68 -4.32 5.78
CA ILE A 105 -2.57 -4.53 4.33
C ILE A 105 -2.30 -3.17 3.68
N ILE A 106 -1.17 -3.05 2.98
CA ILE A 106 -0.85 -1.91 2.15
C ILE A 106 -1.10 -2.31 0.70
N SER A 107 -2.00 -1.61 0.02
CA SER A 107 -2.19 -1.77 -1.41
C SER A 107 -1.46 -0.62 -2.12
N ALA A 108 -0.46 -0.92 -2.93
CA ALA A 108 0.34 0.04 -3.66
C ALA A 108 0.03 -0.04 -5.16
N GLU A 109 -0.26 1.11 -5.77
CA GLU A 109 -0.34 1.28 -7.21
C GLU A 109 0.89 2.03 -7.68
N ILE A 110 1.73 1.35 -8.48
CA ILE A 110 3.07 1.84 -8.81
C ILE A 110 3.05 2.40 -10.23
N HIS A 111 3.29 3.71 -10.34
CA HIS A 111 3.41 4.47 -11.57
C HIS A 111 4.84 4.99 -11.78
N CYS A 112 5.82 4.29 -11.25
CA CYS A 112 7.22 4.70 -11.25
C CYS A 112 8.03 4.02 -12.35
N SER A 113 9.10 4.70 -12.78
CA SER A 113 10.19 4.13 -13.56
C SER A 113 10.88 2.97 -12.82
N ILE A 114 11.52 2.08 -13.56
CA ILE A 114 12.20 0.91 -12.99
C ILE A 114 13.20 1.28 -11.88
N PRO A 115 14.07 2.30 -12.02
CA PRO A 115 14.98 2.67 -10.92
C PRO A 115 14.24 3.08 -9.63
N GLN A 116 13.10 3.77 -9.75
CA GLN A 116 12.34 4.14 -8.57
C GLN A 116 11.49 2.99 -8.01
N GLN A 117 11.13 1.99 -8.81
CA GLN A 117 10.56 0.74 -8.31
C GLN A 117 11.54 -0.02 -7.41
N ASP A 118 12.83 -0.06 -7.76
CA ASP A 118 13.87 -0.64 -6.91
C ASP A 118 14.04 0.15 -5.61
N MET A 119 13.92 1.49 -5.66
CA MET A 119 13.92 2.32 -4.46
C MET A 119 12.70 2.04 -3.57
N ILE A 120 11.50 1.85 -4.14
CA ILE A 120 10.29 1.46 -3.39
C ILE A 120 10.54 0.16 -2.63
N ALA A 121 11.05 -0.86 -3.32
CA ALA A 121 11.34 -2.15 -2.72
C ALA A 121 12.38 -2.03 -1.58
N SER A 122 13.41 -1.22 -1.77
CA SER A 122 14.45 -0.96 -0.77
C SER A 122 13.90 -0.25 0.47
N ILE A 123 13.13 0.84 0.27
CA ILE A 123 12.49 1.60 1.34
C ILE A 123 11.57 0.70 2.18
N MET A 124 10.71 -0.08 1.52
CA MET A 124 9.76 -0.95 2.24
C MET A 124 10.47 -2.05 3.03
N ARG A 125 11.51 -2.67 2.48
CA ARG A 125 12.32 -3.66 3.21
C ARG A 125 13.05 -3.06 4.39
N GLU A 126 13.65 -1.89 4.22
CA GLU A 126 14.40 -1.20 5.26
C GLU A 126 13.49 -0.76 6.41
N VAL A 127 12.36 -0.13 6.09
CA VAL A 127 11.48 0.47 7.11
C VAL A 127 10.62 -0.57 7.82
N PHE A 128 10.07 -1.54 7.10
CA PHE A 128 9.19 -2.55 7.71
C PHE A 128 9.95 -3.76 8.24
N GLY A 129 11.16 -4.03 7.77
CA GLY A 129 12.01 -5.10 8.26
C GLY A 129 11.29 -6.44 8.34
N GLU A 130 11.38 -7.08 9.50
CA GLU A 130 10.77 -8.40 9.78
C GLU A 130 9.24 -8.36 9.76
N SER A 131 8.61 -7.20 9.93
CA SER A 131 7.15 -7.09 9.84
C SER A 131 6.62 -7.28 8.41
N LEU A 132 7.43 -7.00 7.38
CA LEU A 132 7.02 -7.18 5.99
C LEU A 132 6.91 -8.67 5.64
N VAL A 133 5.75 -9.08 5.12
CA VAL A 133 5.62 -10.41 4.51
C VAL A 133 6.28 -10.36 3.14
N SER A 134 7.53 -10.81 3.08
CA SER A 134 8.27 -10.95 1.81
C SER A 134 7.89 -12.27 1.09
N ALA A 135 8.08 -12.31 -0.24
CA ALA A 135 7.93 -13.53 -1.01
C ALA A 135 8.83 -14.65 -0.45
N PRO A 136 8.43 -15.93 -0.57
CA PRO A 136 9.22 -17.03 -0.03
C PRO A 136 10.62 -17.00 -0.68
N VAL A 137 11.63 -16.92 0.17
CA VAL A 137 13.00 -17.24 -0.21
C VAL A 137 13.02 -18.73 -0.58
N LYS A 138 13.94 -19.13 -1.45
CA LYS A 138 14.03 -20.44 -2.13
C LYS A 138 13.71 -21.68 -1.27
N ASP A 139 13.83 -21.59 0.05
CA ASP A 139 13.69 -22.67 1.03
C ASP A 139 12.49 -22.53 1.97
N ARG A 140 11.59 -21.56 1.76
CA ARG A 140 10.35 -21.46 2.54
C ARG A 140 9.25 -22.30 1.90
N PRO A 141 8.44 -23.05 2.68
CA PRO A 141 7.35 -23.83 2.14
C PRO A 141 6.36 -22.93 1.39
N LYS A 142 5.85 -23.44 0.27
CA LYS A 142 4.77 -22.75 -0.46
C LYS A 142 3.59 -22.54 0.47
N ILE A 143 2.99 -21.34 0.43
CA ILE A 143 1.76 -21.06 1.14
C ILE A 143 0.65 -21.88 0.47
N ASN A 144 0.27 -22.99 1.06
CA ASN A 144 -0.77 -23.86 0.53
C ASN A 144 -2.18 -23.46 0.98
N HIS A 145 -2.29 -22.54 1.95
CA HIS A 145 -3.54 -21.97 2.43
C HIS A 145 -3.33 -20.49 2.76
N LEU A 146 -4.39 -19.72 2.69
CA LEU A 146 -4.35 -18.33 3.12
C LEU A 146 -4.27 -18.29 4.65
N PRO A 147 -3.23 -17.66 5.23
CA PRO A 147 -3.07 -17.61 6.68
C PRO A 147 -4.21 -16.84 7.35
N SER A 148 -4.42 -17.13 8.62
CA SER A 148 -5.38 -16.44 9.47
C SER A 148 -4.83 -15.11 9.97
N PRO A 149 -5.69 -14.17 10.39
CA PRO A 149 -5.22 -12.95 11.07
C PRO A 149 -4.36 -13.23 12.32
N GLU A 150 -4.63 -14.33 13.01
CA GLU A 150 -3.87 -14.74 14.20
C GLU A 150 -2.42 -15.10 13.85
N GLU A 151 -2.20 -15.83 12.76
CA GLU A 151 -0.88 -16.20 12.25
C GLU A 151 -0.12 -15.00 11.69
N LEU A 152 -0.83 -13.95 11.29
CA LEU A 152 -0.28 -12.74 10.68
C LEU A 152 -0.13 -11.57 11.67
N LYS A 153 -0.27 -11.80 12.97
CA LYS A 153 -0.04 -10.75 13.99
C LYS A 153 1.34 -10.10 13.81
N GLY A 154 1.39 -8.78 13.93
CA GLY A 154 2.62 -8.00 13.75
C GLY A 154 3.15 -7.97 12.31
N ARG A 155 2.35 -8.41 11.31
CA ARG A 155 2.78 -8.48 9.92
C ARG A 155 2.13 -7.42 9.04
N ILE A 156 2.92 -6.92 8.08
CA ILE A 156 2.49 -6.01 7.03
C ILE A 156 2.48 -6.78 5.71
N LEU A 157 1.30 -6.83 5.09
CA LEU A 157 1.12 -7.44 3.77
C LEU A 157 1.12 -6.35 2.71
N LEU A 158 1.82 -6.60 1.61
CA LEU A 158 1.86 -5.70 0.47
C LEU A 158 1.11 -6.33 -0.71
N LYS A 159 0.09 -5.63 -1.19
CA LYS A 159 -0.57 -5.88 -2.46
C LYS A 159 -0.10 -4.83 -3.44
N VAL A 160 0.51 -5.27 -4.54
CA VAL A 160 1.06 -4.36 -5.56
C VAL A 160 0.26 -4.47 -6.84
N ARG A 161 -0.02 -3.32 -7.45
CA ARG A 161 -0.57 -3.20 -8.78
C ARG A 161 0.39 -2.37 -9.63
N PHE A 162 0.77 -2.90 -10.77
CA PHE A 162 1.59 -2.19 -11.76
C PHE A 162 0.69 -1.70 -12.88
N ASP A 163 0.88 -0.45 -13.30
CA ASP A 163 0.25 0.06 -14.52
C ASP A 163 1.12 -0.36 -15.72
N LEU A 164 0.61 -1.33 -16.48
CA LEU A 164 1.31 -1.89 -17.66
C LEU A 164 1.53 -0.86 -18.78
N CYS A 165 0.79 0.25 -18.79
CA CYS A 165 0.99 1.31 -19.78
C CYS A 165 2.34 2.04 -19.63
N SER A 166 2.91 2.11 -18.44
CA SER A 166 4.21 2.76 -18.21
C SER A 166 5.40 1.94 -18.70
N VAL A 167 5.25 0.63 -18.78
CA VAL A 167 6.32 -0.30 -19.19
C VAL A 167 6.47 -0.34 -20.72
N THR A 168 5.40 -0.20 -21.48
CA THR A 168 5.42 -0.25 -22.96
C THR A 168 5.98 1.01 -23.61
N TYR A 169 5.93 2.17 -22.94
CA TYR A 169 6.45 3.41 -23.50
C TYR A 169 7.98 3.52 -23.51
N GLN A 170 8.67 2.78 -22.65
CA GLN A 170 10.13 2.76 -22.62
C GLN A 170 10.78 1.73 -23.58
N ALA A 171 10.01 0.74 -24.05
CA ALA A 171 10.52 -0.24 -25.00
C ALA A 171 10.66 0.31 -26.44
N ASN A 172 9.98 1.41 -26.77
CA ASN A 172 9.98 2.01 -28.12
C ASN A 172 10.96 3.20 -28.28
N SER A 173 11.74 3.53 -27.27
CA SER A 173 12.72 4.62 -27.33
C SER A 173 14.18 4.16 -27.43
N CYS A 174 14.40 2.88 -27.73
CA CYS A 174 15.74 2.30 -28.00
C CYS A 174 15.79 1.73 -29.42
N GLU A 175 15.46 2.54 -30.45
CA GLU A 175 15.87 2.32 -31.84
C GLU A 175 16.55 3.58 -32.37
#